data_9cc08af3daa63b67db72b8eaf78e4969
#
_entry.id   9cc08af3daa63b67db72b8eaf78e4969
#
_cell.length_a   1.000
_cell.length_b   1.000
_cell.length_c   1.000
_cell.angle_alpha   90.00
_cell.angle_beta   90.00
_cell.angle_gamma   90.00
#
_symmetry.space_group_name_H-M   'P 1'
#
loop_
_entity.id
_entity.type
_entity.pdbx_description
1 polymer ?
#
loop_
_entity_poly.entity_id
_entity_poly.type
_entity_poly.pdbx_seq_one_letter_code
_entity_poly.pdbx_strand_id
1 'polypeptide(L)'
;MLKRTLVFLCVAILSIFLLSTPGSAQKVRGVTDTEILIGQWGPQTGPAAPWGAVARGTDLLVKIVNEEGGIHGRKIKYFLRDDSYQPAKTKAIVKEFVEQIGVFAVVGGVGIATGMTARDYLMENKVPWYSPVTGGYEWIHPIQKYLFALYPLYDDEAYNLMGYLYEKLGHKKIAMFYQNDDYGKQGVQGVERYLLRKKISLVAKISAEMTDRDLSTHALKLKNSGAEAVIMWTMPTHGALILAETAKIGFKPQWATSNTLSDSALMMQITKGLWSGMINSFVSELPDSNHPLMVKYREWHKKLTPQERWGVFYYAGIIFVEPFVEGVRRAGKNLTPETWISAMETLKNWQGIGPPVTYGKPNHPMDRQGGKHVFYGKVKPDGNIQRLTDWIQITKSK
;
A
#
# COMPACT_ATOMS: atom_id res chain seq x y z
N MET A 1 77.28 4.31 8.38
CA MET A 1 76.05 3.85 8.98
C MET A 1 74.86 4.71 8.60
N LEU A 2 74.94 6.01 8.53
CA LEU A 2 73.80 6.93 8.26
C LEU A 2 73.12 6.73 6.89
N LYS A 3 73.88 6.40 5.81
CA LYS A 3 73.27 6.21 4.45
C LYS A 3 72.45 4.93 4.30
N ARG A 4 72.70 3.88 5.09
CA ARG A 4 71.90 2.64 5.07
C ARG A 4 70.57 2.80 5.83
N THR A 5 70.54 3.59 6.87
CA THR A 5 69.31 3.87 7.65
C THR A 5 68.33 4.73 6.87
N LEU A 6 68.79 5.68 6.06
CA LEU A 6 67.92 6.53 5.22
C LEU A 6 67.22 5.72 4.10
N VAL A 7 67.93 4.74 3.48
CA VAL A 7 67.35 3.90 2.43
C VAL A 7 66.25 2.99 2.97
N PHE A 8 66.42 2.42 4.18
CA PHE A 8 65.38 1.61 4.82
C PHE A 8 64.15 2.43 5.24
N LEU A 9 64.34 3.68 5.65
CA LEU A 9 63.22 4.58 6.00
C LEU A 9 62.38 4.97 4.77
N CYS A 10 63.02 5.26 3.64
CA CYS A 10 62.32 5.57 2.37
C CYS A 10 61.59 4.36 1.76
N VAL A 11 62.11 3.15 1.90
CA VAL A 11 61.44 1.92 1.44
C VAL A 11 60.22 1.59 2.34
N ALA A 12 60.34 1.81 3.66
CA ALA A 12 59.20 1.61 4.59
C ALA A 12 58.07 2.63 4.35
N ILE A 13 58.37 3.89 4.02
CA ILE A 13 57.36 4.91 3.71
C ILE A 13 56.70 4.66 2.36
N LEU A 14 57.45 4.17 1.36
CA LEU A 14 56.89 3.82 0.04
C LEU A 14 55.98 2.58 0.11
N SER A 15 56.25 1.64 1.03
CA SER A 15 55.42 0.43 1.23
C SER A 15 54.06 0.73 1.92
N ILE A 16 53.97 1.81 2.71
CA ILE A 16 52.73 2.22 3.36
C ILE A 16 51.79 2.93 2.37
N PHE A 17 52.33 3.59 1.32
CA PHE A 17 51.50 4.25 0.29
C PHE A 17 50.93 3.27 -0.76
N LEU A 18 51.43 2.04 -0.87
CA LEU A 18 50.98 1.04 -1.86
C LEU A 18 49.82 0.16 -1.33
N LEU A 19 49.40 0.29 -0.05
CA LEU A 19 48.34 -0.49 0.54
C LEU A 19 46.99 0.25 0.59
N SER A 20 46.93 1.49 0.12
CA SER A 20 45.67 2.22 -0.05
C SER A 20 45.11 1.97 -1.44
N THR A 21 44.80 0.73 -1.79
CA THR A 21 43.87 0.50 -2.90
C THR A 21 42.52 1.12 -2.43
N PRO A 22 41.96 2.11 -3.17
CA PRO A 22 40.60 2.51 -2.89
C PRO A 22 39.80 1.24 -3.06
N GLY A 23 39.21 0.77 -1.93
CA GLY A 23 38.33 -0.37 -1.97
C GLY A 23 37.33 -0.11 -3.07
N SER A 24 37.34 -0.94 -4.11
CA SER A 24 36.37 -0.87 -5.19
C SER A 24 35.01 -0.94 -4.51
N ALA A 25 34.31 0.20 -4.39
CA ALA A 25 32.98 0.24 -3.81
C ALA A 25 32.16 -0.79 -4.57
N GLN A 26 31.74 -1.84 -3.88
CA GLN A 26 30.95 -2.92 -4.49
C GLN A 26 29.78 -2.28 -5.20
N LYS A 27 29.70 -2.44 -6.52
CA LYS A 27 28.66 -1.83 -7.35
C LYS A 27 27.29 -2.33 -6.88
N VAL A 28 26.52 -1.47 -6.27
CA VAL A 28 25.18 -1.80 -5.78
C VAL A 28 24.21 -1.80 -6.95
N ARG A 29 23.43 -2.87 -7.09
CA ARG A 29 22.42 -2.96 -8.15
C ARG A 29 21.46 -1.78 -8.04
N GLY A 30 21.18 -1.11 -9.18
CA GLY A 30 20.23 -0.02 -9.29
C GLY A 30 20.63 1.28 -8.60
N VAL A 31 21.88 1.41 -8.17
CA VAL A 31 22.42 2.65 -7.60
C VAL A 31 23.66 3.06 -8.37
N THR A 32 23.65 4.29 -8.88
CA THR A 32 24.82 4.93 -9.51
C THR A 32 25.15 6.22 -8.75
N ASP A 33 26.11 6.97 -9.24
CA ASP A 33 26.47 8.27 -8.66
C ASP A 33 25.35 9.31 -8.86
N THR A 34 24.48 9.13 -9.87
CA THR A 34 23.45 10.09 -10.27
C THR A 34 22.02 9.56 -10.19
N GLU A 35 21.81 8.25 -10.07
CA GLU A 35 20.49 7.64 -10.16
C GLU A 35 20.27 6.54 -9.10
N ILE A 36 19.00 6.37 -8.71
CA ILE A 36 18.46 5.23 -7.97
C ILE A 36 17.29 4.67 -8.79
N LEU A 37 17.39 3.39 -9.22
CA LEU A 37 16.39 2.74 -10.05
C LEU A 37 15.37 2.04 -9.16
N ILE A 38 14.08 2.33 -9.34
CA ILE A 38 12.99 1.64 -8.64
C ILE A 38 11.91 1.16 -9.62
N GLY A 39 11.30 0.02 -9.31
CA GLY A 39 10.22 -0.55 -10.10
C GLY A 39 8.90 -0.61 -9.33
N GLN A 40 7.80 -0.52 -10.05
CA GLN A 40 6.46 -0.78 -9.53
C GLN A 40 5.58 -1.39 -10.61
N TRP A 41 4.77 -2.38 -10.25
CA TRP A 41 3.67 -2.83 -11.08
C TRP A 41 2.34 -2.36 -10.51
N GLY A 42 1.33 -2.28 -11.35
CA GLY A 42 -0.03 -2.00 -10.93
C GLY A 42 -0.99 -2.04 -12.13
N PRO A 43 -2.27 -2.36 -11.90
CA PRO A 43 -3.25 -2.58 -12.96
C PRO A 43 -3.63 -1.27 -13.64
N GLN A 44 -2.97 -0.92 -14.74
CA GLN A 44 -3.33 0.26 -15.54
C GLN A 44 -4.52 -0.05 -16.45
N THR A 45 -4.74 -1.34 -16.77
CA THR A 45 -5.84 -1.84 -17.58
C THR A 45 -6.62 -2.95 -16.86
N GLY A 46 -7.78 -3.35 -17.41
CA GLY A 46 -8.60 -4.42 -16.86
C GLY A 46 -9.56 -4.00 -15.75
N PRO A 47 -10.23 -4.96 -15.09
CA PRO A 47 -11.28 -4.67 -14.10
C PRO A 47 -10.79 -3.93 -12.85
N ALA A 48 -9.53 -4.08 -12.50
CA ALA A 48 -8.88 -3.43 -11.36
C ALA A 48 -8.18 -2.09 -11.72
N ALA A 49 -8.32 -1.60 -12.96
CA ALA A 49 -7.67 -0.39 -13.44
C ALA A 49 -7.85 0.87 -12.56
N PRO A 50 -8.98 1.07 -11.84
CA PRO A 50 -9.09 2.18 -10.90
C PRO A 50 -7.96 2.24 -9.85
N TRP A 51 -7.47 1.11 -9.38
CA TRP A 51 -6.34 1.03 -8.45
C TRP A 51 -4.98 1.36 -9.09
N GLY A 52 -4.90 1.38 -10.42
CA GLY A 52 -3.69 1.79 -11.15
C GLY A 52 -3.27 3.24 -10.87
N ALA A 53 -4.20 4.07 -10.41
CA ALA A 53 -3.89 5.44 -9.99
C ALA A 53 -2.84 5.51 -8.87
N VAL A 54 -2.75 4.49 -8.01
CA VAL A 54 -1.73 4.40 -6.94
C VAL A 54 -0.32 4.49 -7.54
N ALA A 55 -0.03 3.70 -8.57
CA ALA A 55 1.29 3.70 -9.20
C ALA A 55 1.59 5.02 -9.93
N ARG A 56 0.57 5.68 -10.49
CA ARG A 56 0.73 7.01 -11.08
C ARG A 56 0.95 8.10 -10.03
N GLY A 57 0.37 7.95 -8.83
CA GLY A 57 0.67 8.81 -7.68
C GLY A 57 2.09 8.63 -7.13
N THR A 58 2.65 7.42 -7.21
CA THR A 58 4.07 7.19 -6.93
C THR A 58 4.96 7.97 -7.91
N ASP A 59 4.60 8.04 -9.19
CA ASP A 59 5.31 8.84 -10.20
C ASP A 59 5.33 10.33 -9.83
N LEU A 60 4.21 10.84 -9.32
CA LEU A 60 4.18 12.22 -8.80
C LEU A 60 5.20 12.43 -7.67
N LEU A 61 5.23 11.54 -6.67
CA LEU A 61 6.21 11.65 -5.58
C LEU A 61 7.64 11.61 -6.10
N VAL A 62 7.94 10.72 -7.04
CA VAL A 62 9.26 10.62 -7.68
C VAL A 62 9.62 11.93 -8.40
N LYS A 63 8.69 12.50 -9.16
CA LYS A 63 8.89 13.80 -9.82
C LYS A 63 9.18 14.91 -8.81
N ILE A 64 8.41 14.98 -7.70
CA ILE A 64 8.63 15.96 -6.65
C ILE A 64 10.04 15.81 -6.06
N VAL A 65 10.43 14.61 -5.66
CA VAL A 65 11.78 14.33 -5.11
C VAL A 65 12.86 14.75 -6.11
N ASN A 66 12.63 14.50 -7.39
CA ASN A 66 13.58 14.86 -8.44
C ASN A 66 13.66 16.38 -8.67
N GLU A 67 12.54 17.10 -8.65
CA GLU A 67 12.50 18.58 -8.73
C GLU A 67 13.21 19.21 -7.53
N GLU A 68 13.07 18.64 -6.33
CA GLU A 68 13.72 19.08 -5.11
C GLU A 68 15.24 18.73 -5.05
N GLY A 69 15.83 18.21 -6.14
CA GLY A 69 17.26 17.92 -6.24
C GLY A 69 17.64 16.46 -6.08
N GLY A 70 16.66 15.55 -5.87
CA GLY A 70 16.91 14.14 -5.65
C GLY A 70 17.29 13.82 -4.20
N ILE A 71 17.95 12.67 -4.00
CA ILE A 71 18.41 12.21 -2.68
C ILE A 71 19.91 12.06 -2.70
N HIS A 72 20.63 12.84 -1.91
CA HIS A 72 22.10 12.87 -1.88
C HIS A 72 22.73 13.06 -3.26
N GLY A 73 22.11 13.88 -4.14
CA GLY A 73 22.56 14.16 -5.50
C GLY A 73 22.10 13.14 -6.55
N ARG A 74 21.35 12.12 -6.17
CA ARG A 74 20.81 11.10 -7.08
C ARG A 74 19.35 11.37 -7.38
N LYS A 75 18.97 11.28 -8.66
CA LYS A 75 17.57 11.29 -9.10
C LYS A 75 16.99 9.88 -9.00
N ILE A 76 15.72 9.77 -8.70
CA ILE A 76 15.01 8.49 -8.77
C ILE A 76 14.54 8.26 -10.20
N LYS A 77 14.88 7.12 -10.77
CA LYS A 77 14.35 6.65 -12.04
C LYS A 77 13.31 5.57 -11.79
N TYR A 78 12.08 5.87 -12.18
CA TYR A 78 10.91 5.07 -11.86
C TYR A 78 10.42 4.29 -13.08
N PHE A 79 10.18 2.99 -12.91
CA PHE A 79 9.69 2.08 -13.94
C PHE A 79 8.33 1.52 -13.54
N LEU A 80 7.27 2.03 -14.16
CA LEU A 80 5.91 1.50 -14.00
C LEU A 80 5.61 0.48 -15.10
N ARG A 81 4.98 -0.66 -14.70
CA ARG A 81 4.48 -1.69 -15.63
C ARG A 81 3.03 -2.07 -15.32
N ASP A 82 2.26 -2.30 -16.36
CA ASP A 82 0.88 -2.76 -16.27
C ASP A 82 0.83 -4.29 -16.18
N ASP A 83 0.39 -4.80 -15.04
CA ASP A 83 0.15 -6.22 -14.84
C ASP A 83 -1.32 -6.64 -15.11
N SER A 84 -2.20 -5.67 -15.38
CA SER A 84 -3.66 -5.90 -15.56
C SER A 84 -4.28 -6.74 -14.43
N TYR A 85 -3.69 -6.70 -13.22
CA TYR A 85 -4.06 -7.54 -12.07
C TYR A 85 -3.93 -9.05 -12.33
N GLN A 86 -2.96 -9.46 -13.17
CA GLN A 86 -2.73 -10.86 -13.58
C GLN A 86 -1.41 -11.39 -12.99
N PRO A 87 -1.44 -12.42 -12.12
CA PRO A 87 -0.24 -12.97 -11.48
C PRO A 87 0.87 -13.37 -12.46
N ALA A 88 0.52 -13.95 -13.62
CA ALA A 88 1.50 -14.34 -14.62
C ALA A 88 2.26 -13.14 -15.23
N LYS A 89 1.57 -12.02 -15.47
CA LYS A 89 2.20 -10.77 -15.92
C LYS A 89 3.09 -10.19 -14.84
N THR A 90 2.62 -10.15 -13.59
CA THR A 90 3.42 -9.67 -12.46
C THR A 90 4.74 -10.44 -12.35
N LYS A 91 4.70 -11.77 -12.47
CA LYS A 91 5.91 -12.60 -12.45
C LYS A 91 6.91 -12.22 -13.54
N ALA A 92 6.45 -11.96 -14.77
CA ALA A 92 7.30 -11.54 -15.88
C ALA A 92 7.90 -10.14 -15.64
N ILE A 93 7.08 -9.20 -15.17
CA ILE A 93 7.50 -7.82 -14.85
C ILE A 93 8.58 -7.81 -13.76
N VAL A 94 8.43 -8.60 -12.72
CA VAL A 94 9.41 -8.64 -11.63
C VAL A 94 10.75 -9.22 -12.11
N LYS A 95 10.72 -10.21 -12.99
CA LYS A 95 11.95 -10.70 -13.66
C LYS A 95 12.61 -9.61 -14.50
N GLU A 96 11.83 -8.87 -15.31
CA GLU A 96 12.35 -7.71 -16.05
C GLU A 96 13.03 -6.69 -15.13
N PHE A 97 12.39 -6.35 -14.00
CA PHE A 97 12.95 -5.40 -13.03
C PHE A 97 14.27 -5.85 -12.46
N VAL A 98 14.41 -7.13 -12.15
CA VAL A 98 15.63 -7.68 -11.52
C VAL A 98 16.72 -7.97 -12.52
N GLU A 99 16.38 -8.65 -13.63
CA GLU A 99 17.36 -9.23 -14.56
C GLU A 99 17.76 -8.25 -15.68
N GLN A 100 16.83 -7.41 -16.15
CA GLN A 100 17.08 -6.55 -17.32
C GLN A 100 17.34 -5.09 -16.89
N ILE A 101 16.47 -4.53 -16.02
CA ILE A 101 16.60 -3.15 -15.56
C ILE A 101 17.61 -3.05 -14.41
N GLY A 102 17.68 -4.05 -13.55
CA GLY A 102 18.54 -4.07 -12.39
C GLY A 102 18.12 -3.05 -11.33
N VAL A 103 16.83 -3.01 -10.94
CA VAL A 103 16.33 -2.04 -9.95
C VAL A 103 16.99 -2.24 -8.58
N PHE A 104 17.17 -1.14 -7.85
CA PHE A 104 17.58 -1.17 -6.45
C PHE A 104 16.45 -1.75 -5.57
N ALA A 105 15.23 -1.29 -5.80
CA ALA A 105 14.07 -1.69 -5.03
C ALA A 105 12.82 -1.79 -5.89
N VAL A 106 11.86 -2.57 -5.41
CA VAL A 106 10.47 -2.52 -5.86
C VAL A 106 9.66 -1.79 -4.79
N VAL A 107 8.76 -0.92 -5.23
CA VAL A 107 7.82 -0.22 -4.34
C VAL A 107 6.39 -0.52 -4.76
N GLY A 108 5.45 -0.54 -3.81
CA GLY A 108 4.04 -0.76 -4.13
C GLY A 108 3.75 -2.17 -4.67
N GLY A 109 2.95 -2.23 -5.73
CA GLY A 109 2.39 -3.47 -6.29
C GLY A 109 1.03 -3.80 -5.68
N VAL A 110 0.00 -3.96 -6.53
CA VAL A 110 -1.39 -4.13 -6.09
C VAL A 110 -1.80 -5.60 -6.13
N GLY A 111 -2.40 -6.10 -5.04
CA GLY A 111 -3.01 -7.41 -4.95
C GLY A 111 -2.18 -8.48 -4.22
N ILE A 112 -2.87 -9.39 -3.51
CA ILE A 112 -2.21 -10.50 -2.80
C ILE A 112 -1.71 -11.53 -3.81
N ALA A 113 -2.57 -12.04 -4.67
CA ALA A 113 -2.23 -13.07 -5.64
C ALA A 113 -1.10 -12.63 -6.60
N THR A 114 -1.11 -11.40 -7.06
CA THR A 114 -0.06 -10.80 -7.88
C THR A 114 1.26 -10.70 -7.10
N GLY A 115 1.22 -10.12 -5.91
CA GLY A 115 2.40 -9.95 -5.06
C GLY A 115 3.03 -11.25 -4.60
N MET A 116 2.26 -12.30 -4.34
CA MET A 116 2.80 -13.61 -3.97
C MET A 116 3.67 -14.23 -5.07
N THR A 117 3.38 -13.94 -6.33
CA THR A 117 4.25 -14.41 -7.44
C THR A 117 5.59 -13.67 -7.52
N ALA A 118 5.70 -12.51 -6.86
CA ALA A 118 6.89 -11.67 -6.84
C ALA A 118 7.74 -11.88 -5.58
N ARG A 119 7.10 -12.17 -4.43
CA ARG A 119 7.71 -12.10 -3.10
C ARG A 119 8.99 -12.91 -2.99
N ASP A 120 8.90 -14.21 -3.20
CA ASP A 120 10.02 -15.11 -2.95
C ASP A 120 11.18 -14.79 -3.91
N TYR A 121 10.89 -14.51 -5.17
CA TYR A 121 11.89 -14.13 -6.15
C TYR A 121 12.64 -12.82 -5.80
N LEU A 122 11.92 -11.80 -5.31
CA LEU A 122 12.56 -10.57 -4.85
C LEU A 122 13.44 -10.82 -3.61
N MET A 123 12.97 -11.65 -2.67
CA MET A 123 13.73 -11.98 -1.45
C MET A 123 15.01 -12.77 -1.75
N GLU A 124 14.94 -13.77 -2.62
CA GLU A 124 16.10 -14.56 -3.08
C GLU A 124 17.15 -13.68 -3.78
N ASN A 125 16.70 -12.71 -4.56
CA ASN A 125 17.57 -11.76 -5.25
C ASN A 125 18.00 -10.56 -4.39
N LYS A 126 17.64 -10.53 -3.10
CA LYS A 126 17.95 -9.47 -2.13
C LYS A 126 17.52 -8.08 -2.62
N VAL A 127 16.36 -8.01 -3.29
CA VAL A 127 15.75 -6.75 -3.74
C VAL A 127 14.85 -6.23 -2.63
N PRO A 128 15.09 -5.04 -2.06
CA PRO A 128 14.15 -4.41 -1.16
C PRO A 128 12.77 -4.27 -1.82
N TRP A 129 11.75 -4.71 -1.12
CA TRP A 129 10.36 -4.47 -1.52
C TRP A 129 9.65 -3.69 -0.43
N TYR A 130 9.20 -2.51 -0.78
CA TYR A 130 8.52 -1.63 0.14
C TYR A 130 7.04 -1.49 -0.18
N SER A 131 6.22 -1.69 0.86
CA SER A 131 4.80 -1.39 0.85
C SER A 131 4.03 -2.05 -0.29
N PRO A 132 3.91 -3.39 -0.34
CA PRO A 132 2.84 -3.99 -1.13
C PRO A 132 1.52 -3.26 -0.85
N VAL A 133 0.83 -2.78 -1.90
CA VAL A 133 -0.42 -2.02 -1.75
C VAL A 133 -1.57 -3.00 -1.55
N THR A 134 -1.51 -3.71 -0.45
CA THR A 134 -2.47 -4.76 -0.06
C THR A 134 -2.22 -5.18 1.38
N GLY A 135 -3.29 -5.46 2.11
CA GLY A 135 -3.28 -5.76 3.55
C GLY A 135 -3.08 -7.23 3.91
N GLY A 136 -2.36 -8.01 3.08
CA GLY A 136 -2.16 -9.42 3.32
C GLY A 136 -1.23 -9.73 4.49
N TYR A 137 -1.54 -10.76 5.26
CA TYR A 137 -0.69 -11.26 6.34
C TYR A 137 0.63 -11.84 5.82
N GLU A 138 0.67 -12.27 4.59
CA GLU A 138 1.81 -12.85 3.87
C GLU A 138 3.00 -11.89 3.77
N TRP A 139 2.77 -10.60 3.91
CA TRP A 139 3.83 -9.59 3.84
C TRP A 139 4.65 -9.48 5.12
N ILE A 140 4.10 -9.93 6.21
CA ILE A 140 4.74 -9.86 7.52
C ILE A 140 5.03 -11.24 8.12
N HIS A 141 4.46 -12.31 7.57
CA HIS A 141 4.67 -13.68 8.06
C HIS A 141 4.77 -14.70 6.90
N PRO A 142 5.85 -15.53 6.84
CA PRO A 142 7.06 -15.42 7.66
C PRO A 142 7.80 -14.09 7.41
N ILE A 143 8.50 -13.61 8.45
CA ILE A 143 9.26 -12.36 8.36
C ILE A 143 10.30 -12.46 7.23
N GLN A 144 10.31 -11.45 6.35
CA GLN A 144 11.27 -11.33 5.28
C GLN A 144 12.22 -10.16 5.53
N LYS A 145 13.53 -10.38 5.33
CA LYS A 145 14.55 -9.35 5.62
C LYS A 145 14.36 -8.09 4.77
N TYR A 146 14.07 -8.26 3.48
CA TYR A 146 14.03 -7.19 2.48
C TYR A 146 12.62 -6.65 2.22
N LEU A 147 11.59 -7.07 3.00
CA LEU A 147 10.21 -6.65 2.81
C LEU A 147 9.70 -5.85 4.00
N PHE A 148 9.12 -4.68 3.73
CA PHE A 148 8.45 -3.83 4.70
C PHE A 148 7.04 -3.53 4.22
N ALA A 149 6.03 -3.88 5.00
CA ALA A 149 4.64 -3.61 4.72
C ALA A 149 4.17 -2.31 5.41
N LEU A 150 3.35 -1.53 4.74
CA LEU A 150 2.74 -0.33 5.32
C LEU A 150 1.22 -0.49 5.47
N TYR A 151 0.60 -1.21 4.57
CA TYR A 151 -0.85 -1.34 4.50
C TYR A 151 -1.41 -2.01 5.77
N PRO A 152 -2.55 -1.54 6.34
CA PRO A 152 -3.24 -2.25 7.41
C PRO A 152 -3.62 -3.67 6.99
N LEU A 153 -3.57 -4.61 7.93
CA LEU A 153 -4.00 -5.97 7.64
C LEU A 153 -5.52 -6.03 7.44
N TYR A 154 -5.94 -6.71 6.40
CA TYR A 154 -7.36 -6.82 6.04
C TYR A 154 -8.20 -7.51 7.10
N ASP A 155 -7.67 -8.54 7.74
CA ASP A 155 -8.38 -9.25 8.81
C ASP A 155 -8.56 -8.38 10.06
N ASP A 156 -7.59 -7.51 10.38
CA ASP A 156 -7.70 -6.57 11.50
C ASP A 156 -8.66 -5.42 11.16
N GLU A 157 -8.59 -4.89 9.94
CA GLU A 157 -9.49 -3.85 9.45
C GLU A 157 -10.95 -4.33 9.47
N ALA A 158 -11.22 -5.52 8.89
CA ALA A 158 -12.55 -6.10 8.82
C ALA A 158 -13.12 -6.45 10.21
N TYR A 159 -12.27 -6.95 11.13
CA TYR A 159 -12.63 -7.19 12.53
C TYR A 159 -13.12 -5.90 13.20
N ASN A 160 -12.37 -4.83 13.06
CA ASN A 160 -12.71 -3.55 13.68
C ASN A 160 -13.95 -2.89 13.01
N LEU A 161 -14.08 -3.00 11.68
CA LEU A 161 -15.25 -2.50 10.95
C LEU A 161 -16.53 -3.23 11.37
N MET A 162 -16.48 -4.56 11.52
CA MET A 162 -17.58 -5.36 12.02
C MET A 162 -17.99 -4.91 13.44
N GLY A 163 -16.99 -4.70 14.31
CA GLY A 163 -17.23 -4.18 15.67
C GLY A 163 -17.85 -2.78 15.67
N TYR A 164 -17.42 -1.91 14.78
CA TYR A 164 -17.97 -0.57 14.66
C TYR A 164 -19.46 -0.60 14.25
N LEU A 165 -19.81 -1.42 13.25
CA LEU A 165 -21.21 -1.59 12.82
C LEU A 165 -22.09 -2.19 13.94
N TYR A 166 -21.59 -3.22 14.62
CA TYR A 166 -22.36 -3.97 15.60
C TYR A 166 -22.51 -3.24 16.94
N GLU A 167 -21.40 -2.72 17.48
CA GLU A 167 -21.37 -2.12 18.83
C GLU A 167 -21.67 -0.62 18.83
N LYS A 168 -21.12 0.13 17.86
CA LYS A 168 -21.24 1.59 17.85
C LYS A 168 -22.47 2.07 17.11
N LEU A 169 -22.81 1.45 15.97
CA LEU A 169 -23.97 1.81 15.18
C LEU A 169 -25.22 0.96 15.50
N GLY A 170 -25.08 -0.11 16.26
CA GLY A 170 -26.18 -0.93 16.76
C GLY A 170 -26.80 -1.90 15.76
N HIS A 171 -26.26 -2.06 14.56
CA HIS A 171 -26.75 -2.99 13.55
C HIS A 171 -26.61 -4.44 14.02
N LYS A 172 -27.69 -5.21 14.08
CA LYS A 172 -27.68 -6.60 14.55
C LYS A 172 -27.75 -7.63 13.42
N LYS A 173 -28.38 -7.26 12.31
CA LYS A 173 -28.49 -8.09 11.10
C LYS A 173 -27.50 -7.59 10.06
N ILE A 174 -26.28 -8.15 10.08
CA ILE A 174 -25.20 -7.75 9.18
C ILE A 174 -24.95 -8.87 8.17
N ALA A 175 -24.83 -8.51 6.89
CA ALA A 175 -24.37 -9.38 5.82
C ALA A 175 -22.99 -8.97 5.33
N MET A 176 -22.32 -9.87 4.60
CA MET A 176 -21.07 -9.58 3.91
C MET A 176 -21.19 -9.95 2.43
N PHE A 177 -20.78 -9.02 1.56
CA PHE A 177 -20.56 -9.22 0.13
C PHE A 177 -19.06 -9.07 -0.16
N TYR A 178 -18.43 -10.08 -0.76
CA TYR A 178 -16.98 -10.10 -0.92
C TYR A 178 -16.52 -10.73 -2.23
N GLN A 179 -15.35 -10.32 -2.70
CA GLN A 179 -14.64 -10.92 -3.84
C GLN A 179 -14.11 -12.31 -3.48
N ASN A 180 -14.31 -13.29 -4.34
CA ASN A 180 -13.87 -14.67 -4.09
C ASN A 180 -12.40 -14.90 -4.45
N ASP A 181 -11.52 -14.23 -3.75
CA ASP A 181 -10.07 -14.40 -3.82
C ASP A 181 -9.43 -14.20 -2.43
N ASP A 182 -8.10 -14.21 -2.35
CA ASP A 182 -7.38 -14.07 -1.10
C ASP A 182 -7.65 -12.72 -0.41
N TYR A 183 -7.88 -11.64 -1.17
CA TYR A 183 -8.25 -10.34 -0.62
C TYR A 183 -9.60 -10.40 0.09
N GLY A 184 -10.63 -10.90 -0.60
CA GLY A 184 -11.97 -11.01 -0.03
C GLY A 184 -12.03 -11.99 1.14
N LYS A 185 -11.33 -13.13 1.03
CA LYS A 185 -11.25 -14.14 2.09
C LYS A 185 -10.60 -13.64 3.37
N GLN A 186 -9.58 -12.79 3.27
CA GLN A 186 -8.97 -12.18 4.47
C GLN A 186 -9.92 -11.19 5.16
N GLY A 187 -10.72 -10.44 4.40
CA GLY A 187 -11.82 -9.65 4.96
C GLY A 187 -12.84 -10.54 5.70
N VAL A 188 -13.23 -11.67 5.10
CA VAL A 188 -14.11 -12.67 5.74
C VAL A 188 -13.48 -13.18 7.05
N GLN A 189 -12.22 -13.56 7.06
CA GLN A 189 -11.52 -14.05 8.26
C GLN A 189 -11.59 -13.04 9.42
N GLY A 190 -11.41 -11.75 9.13
CA GLY A 190 -11.53 -10.70 10.14
C GLY A 190 -12.93 -10.61 10.72
N VAL A 191 -13.96 -10.61 9.87
CA VAL A 191 -15.36 -10.62 10.29
C VAL A 191 -15.67 -11.86 11.13
N GLU A 192 -15.31 -13.07 10.65
CA GLU A 192 -15.56 -14.34 11.34
C GLU A 192 -14.85 -14.39 12.71
N ARG A 193 -13.64 -13.86 12.83
CA ARG A 193 -12.94 -13.72 14.11
C ARG A 193 -13.73 -12.87 15.11
N TYR A 194 -14.35 -11.77 14.67
CA TYR A 194 -15.22 -10.96 15.52
C TYR A 194 -16.48 -11.71 15.93
N LEU A 195 -17.15 -12.37 14.96
CA LEU A 195 -18.36 -13.14 15.19
C LEU A 195 -18.16 -14.26 16.22
N LEU A 196 -17.05 -15.00 16.08
CA LEU A 196 -16.67 -16.08 17.00
C LEU A 196 -16.49 -15.53 18.44
N ARG A 197 -15.78 -14.42 18.59
CA ARG A 197 -15.57 -13.76 19.89
C ARG A 197 -16.88 -13.32 20.55
N LYS A 198 -17.82 -12.84 19.76
CA LYS A 198 -19.13 -12.33 20.27
C LYS A 198 -20.22 -13.38 20.30
N LYS A 199 -19.96 -14.58 19.76
CA LYS A 199 -20.95 -15.68 19.63
C LYS A 199 -22.21 -15.22 18.85
N ILE A 200 -22.00 -14.55 17.74
CA ILE A 200 -23.05 -14.07 16.82
C ILE A 200 -22.74 -14.56 15.39
N SER A 201 -23.69 -14.35 14.45
CA SER A 201 -23.56 -14.78 13.07
C SER A 201 -23.95 -13.66 12.09
N LEU A 202 -23.39 -13.71 10.88
CA LEU A 202 -23.92 -12.95 9.74
C LEU A 202 -25.28 -13.51 9.32
N VAL A 203 -26.16 -12.64 8.83
CA VAL A 203 -27.43 -13.07 8.20
C VAL A 203 -27.22 -13.58 6.77
N ALA A 204 -26.13 -13.15 6.10
CA ALA A 204 -25.70 -13.69 4.81
C ALA A 204 -24.19 -13.45 4.59
N LYS A 205 -23.54 -14.38 3.89
CA LYS A 205 -22.16 -14.28 3.40
C LYS A 205 -22.17 -14.66 1.92
N ILE A 206 -21.93 -13.69 1.05
CA ILE A 206 -22.12 -13.80 -0.40
C ILE A 206 -20.85 -13.39 -1.13
N SER A 207 -20.29 -14.33 -1.91
CA SER A 207 -19.10 -14.06 -2.74
C SER A 207 -19.49 -13.77 -4.18
N ALA A 208 -18.65 -12.99 -4.88
CA ALA A 208 -18.71 -12.80 -6.31
C ALA A 208 -17.33 -13.11 -6.93
N GLU A 209 -17.33 -13.76 -8.10
CA GLU A 209 -16.13 -13.97 -8.89
C GLU A 209 -15.70 -12.68 -9.59
N MET A 210 -14.39 -12.49 -9.81
CA MET A 210 -13.89 -11.30 -10.53
C MET A 210 -14.41 -11.19 -11.97
N THR A 211 -14.85 -12.29 -12.52
CA THR A 211 -15.41 -12.38 -13.89
C THR A 211 -16.90 -12.12 -13.97
N ASP A 212 -17.60 -12.05 -12.83
CA ASP A 212 -19.04 -11.83 -12.81
C ASP A 212 -19.40 -10.46 -13.42
N ARG A 213 -20.37 -10.45 -14.32
CA ARG A 213 -20.89 -9.26 -15.02
C ARG A 213 -22.32 -8.93 -14.62
N ASP A 214 -23.01 -9.87 -13.99
CA ASP A 214 -24.37 -9.72 -13.46
C ASP A 214 -24.39 -10.12 -11.98
N LEU A 215 -24.80 -9.21 -11.12
CA LEU A 215 -24.90 -9.40 -9.69
C LEU A 215 -26.36 -9.35 -9.19
N SER A 216 -27.35 -9.48 -10.09
CA SER A 216 -28.77 -9.44 -9.75
C SER A 216 -29.16 -10.49 -8.72
N THR A 217 -28.71 -11.73 -8.89
CA THR A 217 -28.92 -12.84 -7.93
C THR A 217 -28.28 -12.54 -6.57
N HIS A 218 -27.08 -11.95 -6.56
CA HIS A 218 -26.37 -11.54 -5.32
C HIS A 218 -27.15 -10.45 -4.58
N ALA A 219 -27.66 -9.45 -5.30
CA ALA A 219 -28.50 -8.39 -4.74
C ALA A 219 -29.79 -8.95 -4.12
N LEU A 220 -30.45 -9.89 -4.80
CA LEU A 220 -31.67 -10.53 -4.31
C LEU A 220 -31.38 -11.34 -3.01
N LYS A 221 -30.28 -12.11 -2.97
CA LYS A 221 -29.85 -12.83 -1.77
C LYS A 221 -29.59 -11.88 -0.60
N LEU A 222 -28.92 -10.74 -0.84
CA LEU A 222 -28.68 -9.71 0.17
C LEU A 222 -30.01 -9.16 0.71
N LYS A 223 -30.94 -8.78 -0.17
CA LYS A 223 -32.26 -8.27 0.24
C LYS A 223 -33.03 -9.29 1.07
N ASN A 224 -33.09 -10.54 0.61
CA ASN A 224 -33.85 -11.62 1.28
C ASN A 224 -33.24 -12.02 2.64
N SER A 225 -31.96 -11.70 2.91
CA SER A 225 -31.33 -11.94 4.20
C SER A 225 -31.88 -11.04 5.32
N GLY A 226 -32.55 -9.96 4.96
CA GLY A 226 -33.03 -8.95 5.91
C GLY A 226 -31.92 -8.16 6.58
N ALA A 227 -30.76 -8.05 5.93
CA ALA A 227 -29.63 -7.31 6.47
C ALA A 227 -29.95 -5.81 6.66
N GLU A 228 -29.61 -5.29 7.82
CA GLU A 228 -29.66 -3.85 8.18
C GLU A 228 -28.37 -3.14 7.71
N ALA A 229 -27.26 -3.87 7.72
CA ALA A 229 -25.98 -3.39 7.20
C ALA A 229 -25.29 -4.45 6.35
N VAL A 230 -24.48 -4.02 5.38
CA VAL A 230 -23.68 -4.90 4.51
C VAL A 230 -22.24 -4.42 4.50
N ILE A 231 -21.32 -5.31 4.88
CA ILE A 231 -19.88 -5.10 4.66
C ILE A 231 -19.58 -5.50 3.23
N MET A 232 -19.08 -4.54 2.44
CA MET A 232 -18.64 -4.73 1.06
C MET A 232 -17.12 -4.85 1.03
N TRP A 233 -16.61 -5.95 0.48
CA TRP A 233 -15.16 -6.25 0.41
C TRP A 233 -14.79 -6.73 -0.98
N THR A 234 -14.70 -5.79 -1.95
CA THR A 234 -14.61 -6.13 -3.38
C THR A 234 -13.87 -5.04 -4.17
N MET A 235 -13.62 -5.30 -5.47
CA MET A 235 -13.06 -4.29 -6.38
C MET A 235 -14.06 -3.19 -6.71
N PRO A 236 -13.59 -1.99 -7.15
CA PRO A 236 -14.46 -0.84 -7.43
C PRO A 236 -15.59 -1.14 -8.40
N THR A 237 -15.31 -1.89 -9.47
CA THR A 237 -16.30 -2.24 -10.51
C THR A 237 -17.43 -3.11 -9.96
N HIS A 238 -17.12 -4.13 -9.15
CA HIS A 238 -18.12 -4.96 -8.50
C HIS A 238 -18.90 -4.21 -7.41
N GLY A 239 -18.22 -3.29 -6.69
CA GLY A 239 -18.90 -2.37 -5.77
C GLY A 239 -19.96 -1.53 -6.49
N ALA A 240 -19.65 -1.02 -7.67
CA ALA A 240 -20.61 -0.27 -8.49
C ALA A 240 -21.74 -1.17 -9.00
N LEU A 241 -21.44 -2.37 -9.47
CA LEU A 241 -22.46 -3.31 -9.98
C LEU A 241 -23.44 -3.72 -8.88
N ILE A 242 -22.96 -4.15 -7.71
CA ILE A 242 -23.86 -4.60 -6.64
C ILE A 242 -24.74 -3.47 -6.12
N LEU A 243 -24.22 -2.24 -6.02
CA LEU A 243 -25.05 -1.09 -5.63
C LEU A 243 -26.13 -0.78 -6.67
N ALA A 244 -25.81 -0.88 -7.96
CA ALA A 244 -26.78 -0.68 -9.03
C ALA A 244 -27.90 -1.75 -8.96
N GLU A 245 -27.54 -3.03 -8.78
CA GLU A 245 -28.53 -4.11 -8.69
C GLU A 245 -29.40 -4.00 -7.41
N THR A 246 -28.81 -3.65 -6.29
CA THR A 246 -29.59 -3.45 -5.04
C THR A 246 -30.50 -2.24 -5.12
N ALA A 247 -30.10 -1.17 -5.81
CA ALA A 247 -30.94 0.00 -6.04
C ALA A 247 -32.19 -0.32 -6.89
N LYS A 248 -32.04 -1.13 -7.97
CA LYS A 248 -33.15 -1.59 -8.81
C LYS A 248 -34.25 -2.30 -8.02
N ILE A 249 -33.90 -3.07 -7.01
CA ILE A 249 -34.85 -3.83 -6.17
C ILE A 249 -35.23 -3.10 -4.88
N GLY A 250 -34.79 -1.84 -4.71
CA GLY A 250 -35.12 -1.01 -3.55
C GLY A 250 -34.48 -1.47 -2.23
N PHE A 251 -33.38 -2.21 -2.26
CA PHE A 251 -32.67 -2.61 -1.06
C PHE A 251 -31.63 -1.54 -0.66
N LYS A 252 -31.80 -0.95 0.52
CA LYS A 252 -31.03 0.21 1.01
C LYS A 252 -30.50 -0.03 2.44
N PRO A 253 -29.60 -0.99 2.66
CA PRO A 253 -28.96 -1.19 3.96
C PRO A 253 -27.95 -0.08 4.26
N GLN A 254 -27.42 -0.03 5.49
CA GLN A 254 -26.16 0.70 5.73
C GLN A 254 -25.01 -0.06 5.08
N TRP A 255 -24.42 0.52 4.05
CA TRP A 255 -23.22 -0.02 3.44
C TRP A 255 -21.96 0.42 4.20
N ALA A 256 -21.00 -0.49 4.35
CA ALA A 256 -19.69 -0.20 4.89
C ALA A 256 -18.59 -0.97 4.12
N THR A 257 -17.40 -0.39 4.01
CA THR A 257 -16.31 -1.00 3.24
C THR A 257 -14.92 -0.64 3.78
N SER A 258 -13.92 -1.34 3.29
CA SER A 258 -12.52 -1.12 3.61
C SER A 258 -11.94 0.14 2.95
N ASN A 259 -10.72 0.47 3.35
CA ASN A 259 -9.96 1.56 2.73
C ASN A 259 -9.62 1.32 1.24
N THR A 260 -9.75 0.07 0.74
CA THR A 260 -9.54 -0.26 -0.68
C THR A 260 -10.54 0.41 -1.61
N LEU A 261 -11.68 0.87 -1.10
CA LEU A 261 -12.71 1.60 -1.84
C LEU A 261 -12.90 3.03 -1.33
N SER A 262 -11.91 3.59 -0.65
CA SER A 262 -12.01 4.90 0.01
C SER A 262 -11.93 6.11 -0.94
N ASP A 263 -11.67 5.94 -2.24
CA ASP A 263 -11.72 7.04 -3.20
C ASP A 263 -13.18 7.43 -3.49
N SER A 264 -13.78 8.17 -2.54
CA SER A 264 -15.20 8.51 -2.58
C SER A 264 -15.59 9.30 -3.82
N ALA A 265 -14.73 10.17 -4.32
CA ALA A 265 -15.02 10.96 -5.53
C ALA A 265 -15.11 10.06 -6.77
N LEU A 266 -14.18 9.12 -6.93
CA LEU A 266 -14.25 8.13 -8.00
C LEU A 266 -15.48 7.23 -7.84
N MET A 267 -15.70 6.73 -6.62
CA MET A 267 -16.82 5.83 -6.35
C MET A 267 -18.17 6.52 -6.57
N MET A 268 -18.33 7.79 -6.17
CA MET A 268 -19.53 8.59 -6.51
C MET A 268 -19.76 8.69 -8.01
N GLN A 269 -18.67 8.91 -8.77
CA GLN A 269 -18.75 9.01 -10.24
C GLN A 269 -19.18 7.68 -10.87
N ILE A 270 -18.49 6.56 -10.58
CA ILE A 270 -18.77 5.27 -11.24
C ILE A 270 -20.08 4.63 -10.78
N THR A 271 -20.54 4.96 -9.58
CA THR A 271 -21.83 4.49 -9.03
C THR A 271 -22.98 5.45 -9.33
N LYS A 272 -22.73 6.56 -10.05
CA LYS A 272 -23.72 7.61 -10.33
C LYS A 272 -24.44 8.09 -9.05
N GLY A 273 -23.67 8.33 -7.98
CA GLY A 273 -24.16 8.84 -6.70
C GLY A 273 -24.63 7.77 -5.69
N LEU A 274 -24.73 6.49 -6.07
CA LEU A 274 -25.17 5.43 -5.15
C LEU A 274 -24.15 5.15 -4.02
N TRP A 275 -22.97 5.74 -4.07
CA TRP A 275 -21.97 5.67 -3.00
C TRP A 275 -22.29 6.57 -1.81
N SER A 276 -23.25 7.47 -1.93
CA SER A 276 -23.71 8.32 -0.83
C SER A 276 -24.19 7.50 0.37
N GLY A 277 -23.76 7.86 1.57
CA GLY A 277 -24.08 7.14 2.82
C GLY A 277 -23.13 5.98 3.13
N MET A 278 -22.21 5.63 2.23
CA MET A 278 -21.20 4.58 2.47
C MET A 278 -20.31 4.96 3.65
N ILE A 279 -20.08 4.00 4.55
CA ILE A 279 -19.05 4.11 5.59
C ILE A 279 -17.77 3.45 5.08
N ASN A 280 -16.71 4.23 5.02
CA ASN A 280 -15.38 3.74 4.63
C ASN A 280 -14.41 3.82 5.80
N SER A 281 -13.47 2.89 5.88
CA SER A 281 -12.22 3.13 6.58
C SER A 281 -11.24 3.90 5.71
N PHE A 282 -10.40 4.71 6.32
CA PHE A 282 -9.38 5.53 5.69
C PHE A 282 -8.03 5.31 6.36
N VAL A 283 -6.97 5.37 5.56
CA VAL A 283 -5.57 5.20 6.00
C VAL A 283 -4.72 6.44 5.70
N SER A 284 -5.37 7.56 5.41
CA SER A 284 -4.69 8.81 5.02
C SER A 284 -5.50 10.02 5.42
N GLU A 285 -4.87 11.19 5.37
CA GLU A 285 -5.59 12.46 5.35
C GLU A 285 -6.61 12.48 4.20
N LEU A 286 -7.69 13.27 4.36
CA LEU A 286 -8.72 13.43 3.33
C LEU A 286 -8.21 14.30 2.16
N PRO A 287 -8.78 14.13 0.94
CA PRO A 287 -8.28 14.83 -0.25
C PRO A 287 -8.25 16.37 -0.14
N ASP A 288 -9.16 16.93 0.64
CA ASP A 288 -9.34 18.36 0.90
C ASP A 288 -8.68 18.87 2.18
N SER A 289 -7.98 17.99 2.92
CA SER A 289 -7.31 18.32 4.17
C SER A 289 -6.37 19.52 4.03
N ASN A 290 -6.38 20.39 5.04
CA ASN A 290 -5.46 21.52 5.17
C ASN A 290 -4.12 21.14 5.82
N HIS A 291 -3.86 19.84 6.00
CA HIS A 291 -2.56 19.38 6.47
C HIS A 291 -1.45 19.89 5.55
N PRO A 292 -0.35 20.50 6.06
CA PRO A 292 0.65 21.19 5.23
C PRO A 292 1.22 20.34 4.10
N LEU A 293 1.46 19.04 4.33
CA LEU A 293 1.94 18.13 3.29
C LEU A 293 0.86 17.86 2.22
N MET A 294 -0.43 17.77 2.59
CA MET A 294 -1.51 17.63 1.62
C MET A 294 -1.64 18.85 0.72
N VAL A 295 -1.51 20.07 1.29
CA VAL A 295 -1.46 21.32 0.52
C VAL A 295 -0.28 21.29 -0.44
N LYS A 296 0.93 21.01 0.05
CA LYS A 296 2.15 20.89 -0.76
C LYS A 296 1.96 19.92 -1.94
N TYR A 297 1.45 18.72 -1.69
CA TYR A 297 1.29 17.70 -2.73
C TYR A 297 0.21 18.06 -3.75
N ARG A 298 -0.88 18.73 -3.34
CA ARG A 298 -1.88 19.25 -4.29
C ARG A 298 -1.31 20.33 -5.21
N GLU A 299 -0.45 21.20 -4.71
CA GLU A 299 0.23 22.22 -5.53
C GLU A 299 1.17 21.57 -6.55
N TRP A 300 1.99 20.62 -6.10
CA TRP A 300 2.85 19.85 -7.02
C TRP A 300 2.05 19.05 -8.04
N HIS A 301 0.94 18.43 -7.64
CA HIS A 301 0.05 17.74 -8.56
C HIS A 301 -0.45 18.67 -9.68
N LYS A 302 -0.94 19.85 -9.33
CA LYS A 302 -1.38 20.85 -10.32
C LYS A 302 -0.28 21.25 -11.31
N LYS A 303 0.98 21.28 -10.85
CA LYS A 303 2.14 21.65 -11.66
C LYS A 303 2.64 20.49 -12.55
N LEU A 304 2.75 19.29 -12.01
CA LEU A 304 3.47 18.19 -12.65
C LEU A 304 2.57 17.15 -13.32
N THR A 305 1.34 16.98 -12.84
CA THR A 305 0.42 15.94 -13.31
C THR A 305 -1.03 16.42 -13.34
N PRO A 306 -1.34 17.60 -13.92
CA PRO A 306 -2.69 18.19 -13.88
C PRO A 306 -3.74 17.36 -14.60
N GLN A 307 -3.34 16.43 -15.47
CA GLN A 307 -4.23 15.51 -16.19
C GLN A 307 -4.76 14.38 -15.30
N GLU A 308 -4.10 14.08 -14.19
CA GLU A 308 -4.55 13.06 -13.25
C GLU A 308 -5.61 13.63 -12.29
N ARG A 309 -6.56 12.79 -11.89
CA ARG A 309 -7.54 13.21 -10.89
C ARG A 309 -6.93 13.13 -9.49
N TRP A 310 -6.95 14.23 -8.74
CA TRP A 310 -6.59 14.22 -7.32
C TRP A 310 -7.66 13.46 -6.52
N GLY A 311 -7.32 12.31 -5.97
CA GLY A 311 -8.20 11.44 -5.21
C GLY A 311 -7.40 10.46 -4.38
N VAL A 312 -8.09 9.72 -3.50
CA VAL A 312 -7.43 8.82 -2.53
C VAL A 312 -6.54 7.81 -3.24
N PHE A 313 -7.01 7.19 -4.32
CA PHE A 313 -6.19 6.22 -5.04
C PHE A 313 -4.94 6.83 -5.66
N TYR A 314 -5.00 8.07 -6.10
CA TYR A 314 -3.86 8.74 -6.68
C TYR A 314 -2.81 9.10 -5.62
N TYR A 315 -3.18 9.86 -4.60
CA TYR A 315 -2.19 10.23 -3.59
C TYR A 315 -1.83 9.08 -2.62
N ALA A 316 -2.54 7.94 -2.65
CA ALA A 316 -2.10 6.72 -1.98
C ALA A 316 -0.71 6.28 -2.46
N GLY A 317 -0.35 6.56 -3.72
CA GLY A 317 1.01 6.32 -4.21
C GLY A 317 2.08 7.12 -3.46
N ILE A 318 1.74 8.31 -2.99
CA ILE A 318 2.62 9.11 -2.12
C ILE A 318 2.70 8.44 -0.75
N ILE A 319 1.55 8.16 -0.11
CA ILE A 319 1.47 7.54 1.23
C ILE A 319 2.32 6.27 1.30
N PHE A 320 2.17 5.40 0.30
CA PHE A 320 2.81 4.10 0.30
C PHE A 320 4.28 4.12 -0.10
N VAL A 321 4.84 5.24 -0.56
CA VAL A 321 6.24 5.31 -0.98
C VAL A 321 7.04 6.38 -0.23
N GLU A 322 6.37 7.35 0.36
CA GLU A 322 7.01 8.42 1.13
C GLU A 322 7.97 7.90 2.24
N PRO A 323 7.62 6.86 3.04
CA PRO A 323 8.56 6.32 4.03
C PRO A 323 9.75 5.59 3.40
N PHE A 324 9.62 5.02 2.19
CA PHE A 324 10.76 4.47 1.46
C PHE A 324 11.77 5.56 1.11
N VAL A 325 11.28 6.71 0.61
CA VAL A 325 12.12 7.87 0.29
C VAL A 325 12.84 8.38 1.54
N GLU A 326 12.16 8.45 2.66
CA GLU A 326 12.77 8.79 3.94
C GLU A 326 13.84 7.77 4.37
N GLY A 327 13.58 6.49 4.20
CA GLY A 327 14.57 5.43 4.43
C GLY A 327 15.82 5.60 3.57
N VAL A 328 15.67 5.97 2.30
CA VAL A 328 16.81 6.26 1.41
C VAL A 328 17.59 7.49 1.89
N ARG A 329 16.91 8.55 2.33
CA ARG A 329 17.57 9.74 2.91
C ARG A 329 18.39 9.39 4.15
N ARG A 330 17.84 8.59 5.07
CA ARG A 330 18.53 8.15 6.30
C ARG A 330 19.68 7.19 6.03
N ALA A 331 19.58 6.36 5.00
CA ALA A 331 20.67 5.45 4.60
C ALA A 331 21.93 6.19 4.14
N GLY A 332 21.80 7.45 3.68
CA GLY A 332 22.93 8.28 3.28
C GLY A 332 23.49 7.95 1.90
N LYS A 333 24.69 8.46 1.63
CA LYS A 333 25.36 8.28 0.32
C LYS A 333 25.74 6.83 0.03
N ASN A 334 26.06 6.04 1.06
CA ASN A 334 26.44 4.63 0.93
C ASN A 334 25.21 3.74 0.91
N LEU A 335 24.32 3.97 -0.05
CA LEU A 335 23.06 3.25 -0.18
C LEU A 335 23.28 1.82 -0.65
N THR A 336 22.92 0.87 0.21
CA THR A 336 22.84 -0.57 -0.07
C THR A 336 21.50 -1.11 0.45
N PRO A 337 21.06 -2.32 0.09
CA PRO A 337 19.89 -2.93 0.71
C PRO A 337 19.98 -2.98 2.24
N GLU A 338 21.16 -3.28 2.77
CA GLU A 338 21.41 -3.39 4.21
C GLU A 338 21.32 -2.03 4.93
N THR A 339 21.94 -0.98 4.37
CA THR A 339 21.89 0.37 4.96
C THR A 339 20.47 0.93 4.89
N TRP A 340 19.73 0.65 3.81
CA TRP A 340 18.32 1.02 3.70
C TRP A 340 17.47 0.28 4.74
N ILE A 341 17.63 -1.03 4.92
CA ILE A 341 16.92 -1.81 5.95
C ILE A 341 17.18 -1.21 7.34
N SER A 342 18.45 -0.97 7.67
CA SER A 342 18.82 -0.36 8.96
C SER A 342 18.18 1.02 9.14
N ALA A 343 18.11 1.82 8.08
CA ALA A 343 17.45 3.13 8.10
C ALA A 343 15.94 3.00 8.32
N MET A 344 15.27 2.06 7.63
CA MET A 344 13.84 1.80 7.84
C MET A 344 13.51 1.40 9.28
N GLU A 345 14.35 0.60 9.91
CA GLU A 345 14.20 0.17 11.30
C GLU A 345 14.35 1.33 12.31
N THR A 346 14.86 2.48 11.88
CA THR A 346 14.91 3.71 12.70
C THR A 346 13.62 4.54 12.64
N LEU A 347 12.68 4.22 11.74
CA LEU A 347 11.41 4.94 11.68
C LEU A 347 10.58 4.62 12.93
N LYS A 348 10.34 5.63 13.77
CA LYS A 348 9.53 5.55 14.99
C LYS A 348 8.55 6.72 14.97
N ASN A 349 7.26 6.41 14.90
CA ASN A 349 6.18 7.40 14.78
C ASN A 349 6.43 8.44 13.68
N TRP A 350 7.09 8.00 12.61
CA TRP A 350 7.35 8.88 11.46
C TRP A 350 6.04 9.23 10.77
N GLN A 351 5.85 10.50 10.44
CA GLN A 351 4.59 11.02 9.92
C GLN A 351 4.77 11.65 8.54
N GLY A 352 4.05 11.12 7.58
CA GLY A 352 3.77 11.73 6.28
C GLY A 352 2.29 12.12 6.20
N ILE A 353 1.67 11.93 5.04
CA ILE A 353 0.22 12.14 4.87
C ILE A 353 -0.62 10.90 5.23
N GLY A 354 0.03 9.80 5.59
CA GLY A 354 -0.59 8.59 6.13
C GLY A 354 -0.56 8.54 7.66
N PRO A 355 -0.95 7.41 8.25
CA PRO A 355 -0.83 7.20 9.69
C PRO A 355 0.64 7.13 10.12
N PRO A 356 0.94 7.35 11.41
CA PRO A 356 2.31 7.21 11.93
C PRO A 356 2.91 5.85 11.62
N VAL A 357 4.14 5.85 11.12
CA VAL A 357 4.87 4.65 10.72
C VAL A 357 5.92 4.28 11.75
N THR A 358 5.89 3.02 12.19
CA THR A 358 6.90 2.48 13.11
C THR A 358 7.32 1.10 12.65
N TYR A 359 8.63 0.92 12.41
CA TYR A 359 9.23 -0.39 12.17
C TYR A 359 10.18 -0.76 13.30
N GLY A 360 10.35 -2.08 13.53
CA GLY A 360 11.30 -2.64 14.48
C GLY A 360 12.32 -3.55 13.81
N LYS A 361 13.28 -4.05 14.61
CA LYS A 361 14.10 -5.19 14.21
C LYS A 361 13.19 -6.42 14.07
N PRO A 362 13.48 -7.37 13.16
CA PRO A 362 12.55 -8.43 12.80
C PRO A 362 12.53 -9.57 13.83
N ASN A 363 12.13 -9.28 15.08
CA ASN A 363 11.91 -10.26 16.14
C ASN A 363 10.44 -10.69 16.27
N HIS A 364 9.52 -9.93 15.66
CA HIS A 364 8.09 -10.23 15.61
C HIS A 364 7.51 -9.81 14.24
N PRO A 365 6.52 -10.56 13.68
CA PRO A 365 5.91 -10.20 12.38
C PRO A 365 5.42 -8.75 12.30
N MET A 366 4.81 -8.25 13.37
CA MET A 366 4.31 -6.87 13.43
C MET A 366 5.40 -5.79 13.35
N ASP A 367 6.68 -6.14 13.51
CA ASP A 367 7.80 -5.19 13.34
C ASP A 367 8.04 -4.83 11.87
N ARG A 368 7.49 -5.61 10.94
CA ARG A 368 7.52 -5.36 9.50
C ARG A 368 6.25 -4.70 8.97
N GLN A 369 5.26 -4.43 9.82
CA GLN A 369 4.06 -3.68 9.49
C GLN A 369 4.14 -2.25 10.05
N GLY A 370 4.24 -1.27 9.17
CA GLY A 370 4.36 0.14 9.54
C GLY A 370 3.03 0.79 9.93
N GLY A 371 1.99 0.62 9.10
CA GLY A 371 0.67 1.22 9.31
C GLY A 371 -0.28 0.32 10.08
N LYS A 372 -0.85 0.84 11.18
CA LYS A 372 -1.71 0.09 12.10
C LYS A 372 -2.94 0.89 12.53
N HIS A 373 -3.26 1.94 11.79
CA HIS A 373 -4.36 2.83 12.16
C HIS A 373 -5.28 3.06 10.98
N VAL A 374 -6.57 3.19 11.28
CA VAL A 374 -7.60 3.65 10.37
C VAL A 374 -8.49 4.67 11.09
N PHE A 375 -9.26 5.45 10.34
CA PHE A 375 -10.43 6.11 10.88
C PHE A 375 -11.64 5.80 10.00
N TYR A 376 -12.85 5.97 10.53
CA TYR A 376 -14.08 5.81 9.75
C TYR A 376 -14.61 7.16 9.32
N GLY A 377 -15.14 7.21 8.10
CA GLY A 377 -15.82 8.36 7.54
C GLY A 377 -17.06 7.93 6.75
N LYS A 378 -18.04 8.81 6.69
CA LYS A 378 -19.27 8.61 5.92
C LYS A 378 -19.31 9.55 4.73
N VAL A 379 -19.60 9.00 3.57
CA VAL A 379 -19.72 9.78 2.33
C VAL A 379 -21.04 10.53 2.31
N LYS A 380 -20.99 11.86 2.15
CA LYS A 380 -22.15 12.71 2.01
C LYS A 380 -22.70 12.70 0.58
N PRO A 381 -23.93 13.20 0.35
CA PRO A 381 -24.51 13.29 -1.01
C PRO A 381 -23.68 14.11 -2.00
N ASP A 382 -22.92 15.08 -1.53
CA ASP A 382 -22.00 15.90 -2.32
C ASP A 382 -20.65 15.23 -2.62
N GLY A 383 -20.45 14.00 -2.11
CA GLY A 383 -19.19 13.24 -2.26
C GLY A 383 -18.12 13.58 -1.21
N ASN A 384 -18.33 14.61 -0.40
CA ASN A 384 -17.43 14.93 0.70
C ASN A 384 -17.55 13.90 1.81
N ILE A 385 -16.53 13.82 2.67
CA ILE A 385 -16.45 12.82 3.73
C ILE A 385 -16.68 13.49 5.09
N GLN A 386 -17.66 13.00 5.81
CA GLN A 386 -17.85 13.31 7.22
C GLN A 386 -17.00 12.33 8.04
N ARG A 387 -15.97 12.80 8.73
CA ARG A 387 -15.19 12.00 9.66
C ARG A 387 -16.07 11.57 10.84
N LEU A 388 -16.08 10.27 11.14
CA LEU A 388 -16.92 9.67 12.20
C LEU A 388 -16.11 9.34 13.45
N THR A 389 -14.80 9.09 13.30
CA THR A 389 -13.91 8.71 14.40
C THR A 389 -12.55 9.40 14.26
N ASP A 390 -11.82 9.49 15.35
CA ASP A 390 -10.40 9.71 15.33
C ASP A 390 -9.66 8.47 14.78
N TRP A 391 -8.32 8.54 14.72
CA TRP A 391 -7.50 7.40 14.39
C TRP A 391 -7.71 6.26 15.39
N ILE A 392 -8.04 5.08 14.88
CA ILE A 392 -8.22 3.84 15.65
C ILE A 392 -7.06 2.94 15.33
N GLN A 393 -6.33 2.52 16.36
CA GLN A 393 -5.32 1.49 16.18
C GLN A 393 -6.00 0.14 15.99
N ILE A 394 -5.84 -0.44 14.81
CA ILE A 394 -6.30 -1.78 14.47
C ILE A 394 -5.14 -2.76 14.67
N THR A 395 -5.20 -3.54 15.72
CA THR A 395 -4.22 -4.59 16.01
C THR A 395 -4.96 -5.86 16.35
N LYS A 396 -4.31 -7.01 16.13
CA LYS A 396 -4.89 -8.28 16.58
C LYS A 396 -5.20 -8.17 18.06
N SER A 397 -6.50 -8.22 18.40
CA SER A 397 -6.89 -8.48 19.78
C SER A 397 -6.28 -9.82 20.18
N LYS A 398 -5.47 -9.81 21.23
CA LYS A 398 -4.92 -11.01 21.85
C LYS A 398 -5.99 -12.04 22.18
#